data_98495dc7bf42fdec3caf1f5ad8254819
#
_entry.id   98495dc7bf42fdec3caf1f5ad8254819
#
_cell.length_a   1.000
_cell.length_b   1.000
_cell.length_c   1.000
_cell.angle_alpha   90.00
_cell.angle_beta   90.00
_cell.angle_gamma   90.00
#
_symmetry.space_group_name_H-M   'P 1'
#
loop_
_entity.id
_entity.type
_entity.pdbx_description
1 polymer ?
#
loop_
_entity_poly.entity_id
_entity_poly.type
_entity_poly.pdbx_seq_one_letter_code
_entity_poly.pdbx_strand_id
1 'polypeptide(L)' 'MYEITIETPKGNIRFNLESLQDLTKYLLKYPDYTGVKAKQLKKEKKK' A
#
# COMPACT_ATOMS: atom_id res chain seq x y z
N MET A 1 -3.09 6.61 -8.37
CA MET A 1 -2.89 5.24 -7.88
C MET A 1 -1.63 5.17 -7.05
N TYR A 2 -1.65 4.36 -6.02
CA TYR A 2 -0.54 4.26 -5.09
C TYR A 2 -0.10 2.83 -4.96
N GLU A 3 1.19 2.64 -4.91
CA GLU A 3 1.77 1.33 -4.62
C GLU A 3 2.06 1.27 -3.13
N ILE A 4 1.41 0.33 -2.45
CA ILE A 4 1.50 0.21 -1.01
C ILE A 4 2.32 -1.01 -0.65
N THR A 5 3.25 -0.84 0.26
CA THR A 5 4.04 -1.93 0.79
C THR A 5 3.84 -1.98 2.29
N ILE A 6 3.33 -3.10 2.77
CA ILE A 6 3.15 -3.31 4.19
C ILE A 6 4.16 -4.35 4.64
N GLU A 7 5.00 -3.96 5.58
CA GLU A 7 6.04 -4.84 6.11
C GLU A 7 5.51 -5.53 7.34
N THR A 8 5.57 -6.84 7.34
CA THR A 8 5.13 -7.64 8.48
C THR A 8 6.22 -8.64 8.82
N PRO A 9 6.18 -9.19 10.05
CA PRO A 9 7.15 -10.21 10.43
C PRO A 9 7.11 -11.45 9.54
N LYS A 10 5.99 -11.65 8.86
CA LYS A 10 5.86 -12.81 7.98
C LYS A 10 6.29 -12.52 6.56
N GLY A 11 6.61 -11.26 6.26
CA GLY A 11 7.02 -10.89 4.92
C GLY A 11 6.34 -9.61 4.50
N ASN A 12 6.74 -9.11 3.34
CA ASN A 12 6.20 -7.86 2.84
C ASN A 12 5.05 -8.15 1.90
N ILE A 13 4.04 -7.29 1.96
CA ILE A 13 2.86 -7.39 1.13
C ILE A 13 2.78 -6.13 0.28
N ARG A 14 2.58 -6.30 -1.01
CA ARG A 14 2.47 -5.16 -1.91
C ARG A 14 1.18 -5.24 -2.71
N PHE A 15 0.57 -4.08 -2.88
CA PHE A 15 -0.65 -3.99 -3.66
C PHE A 15 -0.86 -2.54 -4.07
N ASN A 16 -1.79 -2.33 -5.00
CA ASN A 16 -2.08 -1.00 -5.50
C ASN A 16 -3.42 -0.53 -4.98
N LEU A 17 -3.49 0.76 -4.67
CA LEU A 17 -4.72 1.39 -4.23
C LEU A 17 -4.99 2.63 -5.08
N GLU A 18 -6.24 2.87 -5.39
CA GLU A 18 -6.61 4.10 -6.08
C GLU A 18 -6.61 5.28 -5.13
N SER A 19 -6.87 5.04 -3.86
CA SER A 19 -6.97 6.09 -2.88
C SER A 19 -6.35 5.64 -1.58
N LEU A 20 -5.68 6.56 -0.90
CA LEU A 20 -5.09 6.23 0.40
C LEU A 20 -6.14 6.04 1.46
N GLN A 21 -7.37 6.44 1.21
CA GLN A 21 -8.43 6.19 2.18
C GLN A 21 -8.63 4.71 2.44
N ASP A 22 -8.39 3.89 1.42
CA ASP A 22 -8.56 2.46 1.59
C ASP A 22 -7.41 1.82 2.36
N LEU A 23 -6.32 2.54 2.52
CA LEU A 23 -5.16 1.98 3.20
C LEU A 23 -5.49 1.57 4.62
N THR A 24 -6.30 2.37 5.30
CA THR A 24 -6.67 2.06 6.67
C THR A 24 -7.33 0.69 6.78
N LYS A 25 -8.17 0.36 5.81
CA LYS A 25 -8.86 -0.93 5.84
C LYS A 25 -7.86 -2.08 5.73
N TYR A 26 -6.83 -1.90 4.91
CA TYR A 26 -5.83 -2.94 4.77
C TYR A 26 -4.98 -3.06 6.02
N LEU A 27 -4.69 -1.93 6.67
CA LEU A 27 -3.91 -1.98 7.89
C LEU A 27 -4.65 -2.72 8.99
N LEU A 28 -5.97 -2.63 8.99
CA LEU A 28 -6.76 -3.37 9.96
C LEU A 28 -6.69 -4.87 9.72
N LYS A 29 -6.46 -5.27 8.48
CA LYS A 29 -6.32 -6.69 8.18
C LYS A 29 -4.94 -7.22 8.58
N TYR A 30 -3.97 -6.34 8.72
CA TYR A 30 -2.61 -6.75 9.04
C TYR A 30 -2.14 -6.01 10.27
N PRO A 31 -2.75 -6.30 11.42
CA PRO A 31 -2.43 -5.56 12.63
C PRO A 31 -1.01 -5.76 13.11
N ASP A 32 -0.33 -6.77 12.60
CA ASP A 32 1.04 -7.07 13.01
C ASP A 32 2.08 -6.33 12.17
N TYR A 33 1.64 -5.43 11.31
CA TYR A 33 2.58 -4.76 10.43
C TYR A 33 3.61 -3.98 11.24
N THR A 34 4.84 -3.94 10.73
CA THR A 34 5.93 -3.22 11.36
C THR A 34 6.29 -1.95 10.60
N GLY A 35 5.81 -1.81 9.39
CA GLY A 35 6.07 -0.61 8.61
C GLY A 35 5.15 -0.55 7.43
N VAL A 36 4.90 0.67 6.94
CA VAL A 36 4.03 0.88 5.79
C VAL A 36 4.68 1.93 4.91
N LYS A 37 4.72 1.66 3.62
CA LYS A 37 5.24 2.59 2.65
C LYS A 37 4.22 2.80 1.56
N ALA A 38 4.04 4.05 1.16
CA ALA A 38 3.13 4.39 0.08
C ALA A 38 3.91 5.18 -0.95
N LYS A 39 3.80 4.75 -2.20
CA LYS A 39 4.47 5.41 -3.29
C LYS A 39 3.44 5.81 -4.31
N GLN A 40 3.42 7.08 -4.67
CA GLN A 40 2.49 7.56 -5.68
C GLN A 40 2.99 7.17 -7.06
N LEU A 41 2.16 6.50 -7.81
CA LEU A 41 2.47 6.09 -9.16
C LEU A 41 1.89 7.10 -10.12
N LYS A 42 2.72 7.56 -11.06
CA LYS A 42 2.24 8.48 -12.07
C LYS A 42 1.85 7.70 -13.30
N LYS A 43 0.65 7.92 -13.80
CA LYS A 43 0.24 7.36 -15.05
C LYS A 43 0.59 8.31 -16.13
N GLU A 44 1.25 7.89 -17.04
CA GLU A 44 1.58 8.81 -18.09
C GLU A 44 0.64 8.74 -19.16
N LYS A 45 0.26 9.14 -19.33
CA LYS A 45 -0.34 9.05 -20.17
C LYS A 45 -0.18 9.18 -21.25
N LYS A 46 0.29 9.06 -21.06
CA LYS A 46 0.45 9.12 -21.78
C LYS A 46 0.33 9.32 -22.46
N LYS A 47 0.31 9.50 -22.68
CA LYS A 47 0.27 9.61 -23.04
C LYS A 47 0.26 9.74 -23.41
#